data_4dbfc7dedb710dd87a2644a9e888dd43
#
_entry.id   4dbfc7dedb710dd87a2644a9e888dd43
#
_cell.length_a   1.000
_cell.length_b   1.000
_cell.length_c   1.000
_cell.angle_alpha   90.00
_cell.angle_beta   90.00
_cell.angle_gamma   90.00
#
_symmetry.space_group_name_H-M   'P 1'
#
loop_
_entity.id
_entity.type
_entity.pdbx_description
1 polymer ?
#
loop_
_entity_poly.entity_id
_entity_poly.type
_entity_poly.pdbx_seq_one_letter_code
_entity_poly.pdbx_strand_id
1 'polypeptide(L)'
;EISACLVGSEMCIRDSEKGEPVSLDGKKLDPRPLVEELNKLGGAYGVGIADIVEDRLVGMKSRGVYETPGGTILYTAIQELEYLCLDRDTQAFKRQSAIKFAELVYDGKWFTPLRESMSAMFDVMDETVTGEVRLKLYKGSVTPAGAKSPYSLYNEDIASFGDSHELYSHKDSEGFINLFGLPLKVRAMMKKKNGLDK
;
A
#
# COMPACT_ATOMS: atom_id res chain seq x y z
N GLU A 1 -13.80 12.96 27.49
CA GLU A 1 -14.21 11.59 27.94
C GLU A 1 -14.31 10.55 26.79
N ILE A 2 -14.13 10.93 25.52
CA ILE A 2 -14.09 9.98 24.38
C ILE A 2 -12.73 9.27 24.28
N SER A 3 -11.69 9.79 24.89
CA SER A 3 -10.34 9.22 24.80
C SER A 3 -10.14 7.93 25.62
N ALA A 4 -11.00 7.67 26.62
CA ALA A 4 -10.91 6.48 27.46
C ALA A 4 -11.42 5.18 26.79
N CYS A 5 -12.17 5.27 25.70
CA CYS A 5 -12.67 4.10 24.95
C CYS A 5 -11.69 3.55 23.89
N LEU A 6 -10.55 4.19 23.69
CA LEU A 6 -9.55 3.81 22.71
C LEU A 6 -8.30 3.23 23.40
N VAL A 7 -8.48 2.22 24.24
CA VAL A 7 -7.34 1.47 24.82
C VAL A 7 -6.81 0.55 23.72
N GLY A 8 -5.85 1.03 22.98
CA GLY A 8 -5.05 0.28 22.00
C GLY A 8 -3.58 0.56 22.25
N SER A 9 -2.69 -0.24 21.68
CA SER A 9 -1.27 0.10 21.63
C SER A 9 -1.00 0.91 20.38
N GLU A 10 -0.34 2.04 20.52
CA GLU A 10 0.31 2.73 19.42
C GLU A 10 1.72 2.22 19.30
N MET A 11 2.14 1.88 18.10
CA MET A 11 3.51 1.49 17.80
C MET A 11 4.05 2.36 16.68
N CYS A 12 5.33 2.58 16.71
CA CYS A 12 6.04 3.30 15.67
C CYS A 12 6.96 2.31 14.95
N ILE A 13 6.62 1.94 13.71
CA ILE A 13 7.59 1.37 12.80
C ILE A 13 8.42 2.55 12.33
N ARG A 14 9.52 2.81 13.03
CA ARG A 14 10.48 3.82 12.63
C ARG A 14 11.46 3.17 11.68
N ASP A 15 11.69 3.89 10.57
CA ASP A 15 12.68 3.59 9.57
C ASP A 15 12.41 2.28 8.81
N SER A 16 11.55 2.37 7.82
CA SER A 16 11.69 1.53 6.63
C SER A 16 12.72 2.21 5.72
N GLU A 17 13.69 1.46 5.26
CA GLU A 17 14.71 1.89 4.29
C GLU A 17 14.51 1.10 3.00
N LYS A 18 14.21 1.79 1.89
CA LYS A 18 14.00 1.16 0.57
C LYS A 18 12.99 0.00 0.59
N GLY A 19 11.86 0.20 1.26
CA GLY A 19 10.82 -0.81 1.39
C GLY A 19 11.05 -1.86 2.47
N GLU A 20 12.21 -1.92 3.10
CA GLU A 20 12.52 -2.88 4.16
C GLU A 20 12.35 -2.27 5.56
N PRO A 21 11.62 -2.91 6.47
CA PRO A 21 11.49 -2.44 7.85
C PRO A 21 12.79 -2.70 8.62
N VAL A 22 13.36 -1.66 9.23
CA VAL A 22 14.67 -1.74 9.93
C VAL A 22 14.58 -1.46 11.43
N SER A 23 13.49 -0.87 11.92
CA SER A 23 13.34 -0.63 13.36
C SER A 23 11.89 -0.70 13.85
N LEU A 24 11.72 -0.94 15.14
CA LEU A 24 10.46 -0.94 15.86
C LEU A 24 10.61 -0.11 17.14
N ASP A 25 9.75 0.91 17.31
CA ASP A 25 9.77 1.85 18.45
C ASP A 25 11.16 2.48 18.69
N GLY A 26 11.88 2.78 17.59
CA GLY A 26 13.22 3.38 17.62
C GLY A 26 14.36 2.41 17.90
N LYS A 27 14.08 1.10 18.05
CA LYS A 27 15.08 0.07 18.25
C LYS A 27 15.35 -0.64 16.92
N LYS A 28 16.58 -0.55 16.43
CA LYS A 28 17.02 -1.35 15.27
C LYS A 28 16.98 -2.82 15.59
N LEU A 29 16.39 -3.60 14.69
CA LEU A 29 16.24 -5.04 14.82
C LEU A 29 16.57 -5.72 13.50
N ASP A 30 17.18 -6.89 13.58
CA ASP A 30 17.30 -7.75 12.42
C ASP A 30 15.89 -8.22 11.96
N PRO A 31 15.71 -8.62 10.71
CA PRO A 31 14.39 -8.98 10.17
C PRO A 31 13.64 -10.02 10.98
N ARG A 32 14.33 -11.07 11.45
CA ARG A 32 13.69 -12.13 12.21
C ARG A 32 13.19 -11.67 13.59
N PRO A 33 14.02 -11.07 14.49
CA PRO A 33 13.54 -10.49 15.74
C PRO A 33 12.43 -9.46 15.56
N LEU A 34 12.50 -8.65 14.51
CA LEU A 34 11.48 -7.66 14.20
C LEU A 34 10.12 -8.32 13.96
N VAL A 35 10.06 -9.33 13.10
CA VAL A 35 8.82 -10.07 12.83
C VAL A 35 8.32 -10.80 14.07
N GLU A 36 9.22 -11.38 14.89
CA GLU A 36 8.85 -12.06 16.14
C GLU A 36 8.18 -11.09 17.13
N GLU A 37 8.72 -9.87 17.29
CA GLU A 37 8.11 -8.84 18.16
C GLU A 37 6.76 -8.33 17.59
N LEU A 38 6.67 -8.11 16.29
CA LEU A 38 5.42 -7.72 15.65
C LEU A 38 4.34 -8.82 15.77
N ASN A 39 4.72 -10.08 15.68
CA ASN A 39 3.81 -11.21 15.91
C ASN A 39 3.27 -11.22 17.34
N LYS A 40 4.11 -10.97 18.34
CA LYS A 40 3.67 -10.87 19.75
C LYS A 40 2.71 -9.71 19.95
N LEU A 41 3.08 -8.52 19.44
CA LEU A 41 2.27 -7.32 19.57
C LEU A 41 0.93 -7.48 18.84
N GLY A 42 0.94 -7.84 17.57
CA GLY A 42 -0.28 -8.01 16.79
C GLY A 42 -1.18 -9.12 17.34
N GLY A 43 -0.59 -10.24 17.76
CA GLY A 43 -1.31 -11.36 18.38
C GLY A 43 -2.02 -10.96 19.66
N ALA A 44 -1.38 -10.13 20.52
CA ALA A 44 -2.01 -9.61 21.75
C ALA A 44 -3.29 -8.78 21.49
N TYR A 45 -3.43 -8.19 20.30
CA TYR A 45 -4.60 -7.42 19.88
C TYR A 45 -5.50 -8.17 18.89
N GLY A 46 -5.24 -9.45 18.59
CA GLY A 46 -6.03 -10.26 17.66
C GLY A 46 -5.89 -9.84 16.19
N VAL A 47 -4.80 -9.18 15.85
CA VAL A 47 -4.52 -8.71 14.47
C VAL A 47 -4.12 -9.89 13.58
N GLY A 48 -4.54 -9.85 12.31
CA GLY A 48 -4.04 -10.75 11.27
C GLY A 48 -4.66 -12.14 11.28
N ILE A 49 -5.85 -12.31 11.85
CA ILE A 49 -6.63 -13.55 11.77
C ILE A 49 -7.49 -13.52 10.50
N ALA A 50 -7.37 -14.56 9.67
CA ALA A 50 -8.15 -14.73 8.45
C ALA A 50 -8.70 -16.15 8.36
N ASP A 51 -10.02 -16.28 8.20
CA ASP A 51 -10.71 -17.55 7.90
C ASP A 51 -11.16 -17.51 6.45
N ILE A 52 -10.47 -18.26 5.58
CA ILE A 52 -10.68 -18.19 4.14
C ILE A 52 -10.89 -19.55 3.51
N VAL A 53 -11.69 -19.55 2.44
CA VAL A 53 -11.78 -20.67 1.50
C VAL A 53 -10.93 -20.30 0.28
N GLU A 54 -9.90 -21.07 0.02
CA GLU A 54 -8.92 -20.83 -1.03
C GLU A 54 -8.81 -22.00 -2.01
N ASP A 55 -8.17 -21.77 -3.14
CA ASP A 55 -7.82 -22.81 -4.09
C ASP A 55 -6.41 -23.35 -3.82
N ARG A 56 -6.31 -24.67 -3.70
CA ARG A 56 -4.99 -25.34 -3.76
C ARG A 56 -4.44 -25.26 -5.18
N LEU A 57 -3.12 -25.38 -5.34
CA LEU A 57 -2.44 -25.40 -6.64
C LEU A 57 -3.08 -26.39 -7.64
N VAL A 58 -3.59 -27.51 -7.14
CA VAL A 58 -4.31 -28.54 -7.93
C VAL A 58 -5.78 -28.21 -8.20
N GLY A 59 -6.26 -27.02 -7.84
CA GLY A 59 -7.63 -26.55 -8.11
C GLY A 59 -8.69 -27.02 -7.11
N MET A 60 -8.32 -27.74 -6.05
CA MET A 60 -9.26 -28.11 -4.99
C MET A 60 -9.48 -26.95 -4.00
N LYS A 61 -10.72 -26.74 -3.58
CA LYS A 61 -11.03 -25.80 -2.49
C LYS A 61 -10.58 -26.37 -1.15
N SER A 62 -10.00 -25.50 -0.32
CA SER A 62 -9.71 -25.79 1.07
C SER A 62 -10.10 -24.59 1.94
N ARG A 63 -10.41 -24.84 3.20
CA ARG A 63 -10.63 -23.79 4.20
C ARG A 63 -9.48 -23.80 5.20
N GLY A 64 -8.94 -22.65 5.50
CA GLY A 64 -7.89 -22.48 6.51
C GLY A 64 -8.14 -21.26 7.36
N VAL A 65 -7.73 -21.36 8.63
CA VAL A 65 -7.60 -20.20 9.52
C VAL A 65 -6.12 -19.89 9.61
N TYR A 66 -5.78 -18.67 9.26
CA TYR A 66 -4.40 -18.19 9.22
C TYR A 66 -4.21 -17.08 10.25
N GLU A 67 -3.02 -17.04 10.85
CA GLU A 67 -2.61 -16.00 11.77
C GLU A 67 -1.31 -15.36 11.26
N THR A 68 -1.41 -14.12 10.79
CA THR A 68 -0.27 -13.36 10.22
C THR A 68 -0.17 -11.98 10.84
N PRO A 69 -0.08 -11.85 12.18
CA PRO A 69 -0.16 -10.53 12.82
C PRO A 69 0.97 -9.59 12.41
N GLY A 70 2.22 -10.04 12.45
CA GLY A 70 3.37 -9.23 12.03
C GLY A 70 3.33 -8.87 10.55
N GLY A 71 2.97 -9.81 9.67
CA GLY A 71 2.81 -9.57 8.24
C GLY A 71 1.73 -8.53 7.95
N THR A 72 0.60 -8.59 8.63
CA THR A 72 -0.49 -7.61 8.48
C THR A 72 -0.06 -6.21 8.89
N ILE A 73 0.69 -6.08 9.99
CA ILE A 73 1.23 -4.82 10.48
C ILE A 73 2.24 -4.25 9.46
N LEU A 74 3.18 -5.06 9.00
CA LEU A 74 4.20 -4.65 8.04
C LEU A 74 3.59 -4.23 6.71
N TYR A 75 2.61 -4.99 6.21
CA TYR A 75 1.92 -4.67 4.96
C TYR A 75 1.19 -3.31 5.07
N THR A 76 0.52 -3.06 6.18
CA THR A 76 -0.14 -1.77 6.42
C THR A 76 0.88 -0.63 6.48
N ALA A 77 2.02 -0.83 7.16
CA ALA A 77 3.05 0.19 7.28
C ALA A 77 3.69 0.56 5.94
N ILE A 78 4.09 -0.45 5.16
CA ILE A 78 4.74 -0.20 3.88
C ILE A 78 3.80 0.48 2.89
N GLN A 79 2.52 0.11 2.91
CA GLN A 79 1.50 0.72 2.06
C GLN A 79 1.35 2.23 2.33
N GLU A 80 1.44 2.67 3.59
CA GLU A 80 1.40 4.10 3.93
C GLU A 80 2.62 4.87 3.38
N LEU A 81 3.81 4.26 3.38
CA LEU A 81 4.99 4.86 2.75
C LEU A 81 4.88 4.88 1.23
N GLU A 82 4.37 3.82 0.62
CA GLU A 82 4.12 3.78 -0.81
C GLU A 82 3.15 4.87 -1.26
N TYR A 83 2.11 5.18 -0.46
CA TYR A 83 1.20 6.29 -0.73
C TYR A 83 1.90 7.66 -0.73
N LEU A 84 2.93 7.82 0.09
CA LEU A 84 3.69 9.06 0.16
C LEU A 84 4.78 9.17 -0.92
N CYS A 85 5.44 8.06 -1.25
CA CYS A 85 6.71 8.06 -1.99
C CYS A 85 6.56 7.67 -3.47
N LEU A 86 5.50 6.93 -3.84
CA LEU A 86 5.32 6.45 -5.20
C LEU A 86 4.28 7.31 -5.95
N ASP A 87 4.57 7.58 -7.23
CA ASP A 87 3.60 8.16 -8.13
C ASP A 87 2.43 7.19 -8.41
N ARG A 88 1.34 7.74 -8.91
CA ARG A 88 0.09 7.01 -9.15
C ARG A 88 0.26 5.77 -10.02
N ASP A 89 1.02 5.89 -11.10
CA ASP A 89 1.11 4.83 -12.10
C ASP A 89 2.05 3.71 -11.62
N THR A 90 3.16 4.07 -10.97
CA THR A 90 4.06 3.12 -10.31
C THR A 90 3.34 2.34 -9.21
N GLN A 91 2.59 3.02 -8.35
CA GLN A 91 1.84 2.39 -7.28
C GLN A 91 0.77 1.42 -7.82
N ALA A 92 0.03 1.82 -8.85
CA ALA A 92 -1.00 0.97 -9.47
C ALA A 92 -0.38 -0.28 -10.09
N PHE A 93 0.74 -0.14 -10.79
CA PHE A 93 1.45 -1.27 -11.41
C PHE A 93 2.07 -2.20 -10.37
N LYS A 94 2.69 -1.65 -9.32
CA LYS A 94 3.25 -2.44 -8.21
C LYS A 94 2.19 -3.34 -7.58
N ARG A 95 1.01 -2.81 -7.28
CA ARG A 95 -0.11 -3.58 -6.70
C ARG A 95 -0.57 -4.73 -7.61
N GLN A 96 -0.67 -4.50 -8.90
CA GLN A 96 -1.04 -5.55 -9.87
C GLN A 96 0.05 -6.62 -9.95
N SER A 97 1.30 -6.20 -10.02
CA SER A 97 2.46 -7.09 -10.11
C SER A 97 2.65 -7.92 -8.83
N ALA A 98 2.34 -7.36 -7.65
CA ALA A 98 2.43 -8.04 -6.36
C ALA A 98 1.55 -9.30 -6.32
N ILE A 99 0.39 -9.30 -6.98
CA ILE A 99 -0.47 -10.49 -7.09
C ILE A 99 0.27 -11.61 -7.82
N LYS A 100 0.92 -11.30 -8.94
CA LYS A 100 1.71 -12.28 -9.68
C LYS A 100 2.92 -12.77 -8.90
N PHE A 101 3.56 -11.90 -8.15
CA PHE A 101 4.66 -12.27 -7.26
C PHE A 101 4.18 -13.25 -6.17
N ALA A 102 3.05 -12.96 -5.54
CA ALA A 102 2.44 -13.85 -4.55
C ALA A 102 2.12 -15.24 -5.12
N GLU A 103 1.59 -15.32 -6.34
CA GLU A 103 1.36 -16.59 -7.04
C GLU A 103 2.67 -17.39 -7.21
N LEU A 104 3.76 -16.73 -7.62
CA LEU A 104 5.05 -17.39 -7.78
C LEU A 104 5.58 -17.95 -6.46
N VAL A 105 5.41 -17.19 -5.37
CA VAL A 105 5.79 -17.65 -4.02
C VAL A 105 4.93 -18.84 -3.60
N TYR A 106 3.62 -18.74 -3.76
CA TYR A 106 2.67 -19.80 -3.40
C TYR A 106 2.92 -21.10 -4.19
N ASP A 107 3.23 -20.97 -5.47
CA ASP A 107 3.54 -22.10 -6.37
C ASP A 107 4.93 -22.72 -6.12
N GLY A 108 5.70 -22.21 -5.17
CA GLY A 108 7.07 -22.66 -4.90
C GLY A 108 8.08 -22.30 -6.01
N LYS A 109 7.78 -21.30 -6.83
CA LYS A 109 8.61 -20.85 -7.97
C LYS A 109 9.63 -19.79 -7.55
N TRP A 110 10.20 -19.91 -6.36
CA TRP A 110 11.12 -18.92 -5.78
C TRP A 110 12.40 -18.74 -6.62
N PHE A 111 12.94 -19.81 -7.19
CA PHE A 111 14.20 -19.81 -7.94
C PHE A 111 14.01 -19.66 -9.46
N THR A 112 12.96 -18.96 -9.89
CA THR A 112 12.69 -18.74 -11.32
C THR A 112 13.17 -17.36 -11.77
N PRO A 113 13.63 -17.22 -13.03
CA PRO A 113 14.02 -15.92 -13.57
C PRO A 113 12.90 -14.86 -13.50
N LEU A 114 11.63 -15.28 -13.62
CA LEU A 114 10.51 -14.37 -13.51
C LEU A 114 10.43 -13.76 -12.10
N ARG A 115 10.52 -14.59 -11.03
CA ARG A 115 10.54 -14.09 -9.66
C ARG A 115 11.72 -13.15 -9.42
N GLU A 116 12.91 -13.51 -9.90
CA GLU A 116 14.13 -12.69 -9.76
C GLU A 116 13.98 -11.34 -10.47
N SER A 117 13.46 -11.35 -11.70
CA SER A 117 13.20 -10.13 -12.45
C SER A 117 12.17 -9.22 -11.76
N MET A 118 11.11 -9.81 -11.17
CA MET A 118 10.12 -9.05 -10.40
C MET A 118 10.71 -8.48 -9.12
N SER A 119 11.58 -9.21 -8.41
CA SER A 119 12.29 -8.67 -7.25
C SER A 119 13.11 -7.45 -7.62
N ALA A 120 13.95 -7.55 -8.65
CA ALA A 120 14.76 -6.42 -9.12
C ALA A 120 13.91 -5.21 -9.55
N MET A 121 12.74 -5.47 -10.15
CA MET A 121 11.79 -4.41 -10.47
C MET A 121 11.24 -3.73 -9.21
N PHE A 122 10.87 -4.48 -8.18
CA PHE A 122 10.39 -3.93 -6.91
C PHE A 122 11.50 -3.17 -6.18
N ASP A 123 12.74 -3.66 -6.19
CA ASP A 123 13.88 -2.96 -5.60
C ASP A 123 14.06 -1.56 -6.20
N VAL A 124 13.86 -1.41 -7.52
CA VAL A 124 13.90 -0.10 -8.18
C VAL A 124 12.72 0.79 -7.76
N MET A 125 11.51 0.22 -7.67
CA MET A 125 10.33 0.97 -7.23
C MET A 125 10.43 1.43 -5.79
N ASP A 126 11.08 0.65 -4.93
CA ASP A 126 11.18 0.89 -3.49
C ASP A 126 12.38 1.77 -3.10
N GLU A 127 13.19 2.23 -4.06
CA GLU A 127 14.39 3.04 -3.77
C GLU A 127 14.08 4.28 -2.91
N THR A 128 12.91 4.89 -3.08
CA THR A 128 12.45 6.05 -2.31
C THR A 128 11.47 5.71 -1.19
N VAL A 129 11.04 4.45 -1.06
CA VAL A 129 10.08 4.03 -0.03
C VAL A 129 10.80 3.90 1.32
N THR A 130 11.06 5.06 1.91
CA THR A 130 11.85 5.21 3.15
C THR A 130 11.15 6.20 4.07
N GLY A 131 11.00 5.87 5.34
CA GLY A 131 10.37 6.77 6.31
C GLY A 131 9.86 6.08 7.56
N GLU A 132 9.08 6.82 8.33
CA GLU A 132 8.49 6.37 9.59
C GLU A 132 6.96 6.26 9.45
N VAL A 133 6.40 5.20 10.02
CA VAL A 133 4.94 5.01 10.10
C VAL A 133 4.54 4.73 11.54
N ARG A 134 3.51 5.41 12.01
CA ARG A 134 2.85 5.11 13.29
C ARG A 134 1.54 4.38 13.03
N LEU A 135 1.37 3.26 13.71
CA LEU A 135 0.18 2.42 13.62
C LEU A 135 -0.46 2.27 15.00
N LYS A 136 -1.78 2.15 15.01
CA LYS A 136 -2.57 1.83 16.17
C LYS A 136 -3.18 0.45 16.02
N LEU A 137 -2.94 -0.41 17.03
CA LEU A 137 -3.51 -1.75 17.11
C LEU A 137 -4.69 -1.74 18.08
N TYR A 138 -5.84 -2.23 17.62
CA TYR A 138 -7.03 -2.29 18.47
C TYR A 138 -8.02 -3.34 17.97
N LYS A 139 -8.37 -4.31 18.82
CA LYS A 139 -9.43 -5.31 18.58
C LYS A 139 -9.41 -5.91 17.17
N GLY A 140 -8.26 -6.44 16.76
CA GLY A 140 -8.07 -7.10 15.47
C GLY A 140 -7.77 -6.17 14.31
N SER A 141 -7.79 -4.85 14.51
CA SER A 141 -7.51 -3.87 13.45
C SER A 141 -6.14 -3.23 13.61
N VAL A 142 -5.58 -2.84 12.46
CA VAL A 142 -4.39 -2.01 12.33
C VAL A 142 -4.81 -0.73 11.63
N THR A 143 -4.60 0.41 12.26
CA THR A 143 -5.00 1.71 11.71
C THR A 143 -3.79 2.64 11.64
N PRO A 144 -3.51 3.27 10.48
CA PRO A 144 -2.49 4.30 10.39
C PRO A 144 -2.79 5.48 11.32
N ALA A 145 -1.78 5.92 12.06
CA ALA A 145 -1.85 7.07 12.96
C ALA A 145 -0.94 8.23 12.48
N GLY A 146 -0.18 8.01 11.43
CA GLY A 146 0.64 8.99 10.75
C GLY A 146 1.83 8.36 10.05
N ALA A 147 2.29 9.01 8.99
CA ALA A 147 3.48 8.61 8.24
C ALA A 147 4.28 9.85 7.84
N LYS A 148 5.59 9.70 7.72
CA LYS A 148 6.47 10.74 7.17
C LYS A 148 7.63 10.12 6.40
N SER A 149 8.03 10.80 5.33
CA SER A 149 9.15 10.39 4.50
C SER A 149 9.92 11.62 4.01
N PRO A 150 11.25 11.56 3.93
CA PRO A 150 12.04 12.60 3.25
C PRO A 150 11.82 12.59 1.72
N TYR A 151 11.25 11.52 1.18
CA TYR A 151 10.95 11.35 -0.25
C TYR A 151 9.45 11.52 -0.55
N SER A 152 8.69 12.14 0.35
CA SER A 152 7.26 12.36 0.16
C SER A 152 6.98 13.18 -1.10
N LEU A 153 6.09 12.67 -1.95
CA LEU A 153 5.53 13.41 -3.08
C LEU A 153 4.33 14.28 -2.67
N TYR A 154 3.82 14.11 -1.44
CA TYR A 154 2.78 14.95 -0.90
C TYR A 154 3.36 16.32 -0.52
N ASN A 155 2.80 17.36 -1.09
CA ASN A 155 3.14 18.75 -0.82
C ASN A 155 1.87 19.49 -0.39
N GLU A 156 1.87 20.01 0.85
CA GLU A 156 0.72 20.70 1.43
C GLU A 156 0.35 21.97 0.65
N ASP A 157 1.35 22.69 0.09
CA ASP A 157 1.12 23.90 -0.68
C ASP A 157 0.37 23.61 -1.99
N ILE A 158 0.62 22.45 -2.61
CA ILE A 158 -0.07 22.00 -3.83
C ILE A 158 -1.44 21.41 -3.50
N ALA A 159 -1.56 20.72 -2.37
CA ALA A 159 -2.78 20.03 -1.96
C ALA A 159 -3.83 20.98 -1.38
N SER A 160 -3.47 22.20 -1.01
CA SER A 160 -4.42 23.18 -0.47
C SER A 160 -5.31 23.74 -1.57
N PHE A 161 -6.59 24.00 -1.25
CA PHE A 161 -7.56 24.64 -2.15
C PHE A 161 -7.44 26.17 -2.19
N GLY A 162 -6.36 26.75 -1.66
CA GLY A 162 -6.10 28.19 -1.65
C GLY A 162 -5.54 28.73 -2.98
N ASP A 163 -5.70 30.02 -3.22
CA ASP A 163 -5.32 30.67 -4.48
C ASP A 163 -3.81 30.91 -4.69
N SER A 164 -2.94 30.46 -3.80
CA SER A 164 -1.52 30.79 -3.80
C SER A 164 -0.64 29.62 -4.29
N HIS A 165 -0.83 29.18 -5.54
CA HIS A 165 0.02 28.11 -6.09
C HIS A 165 1.00 28.69 -7.12
N GLU A 166 2.28 28.72 -6.77
CA GLU A 166 3.35 29.06 -7.71
C GLU A 166 3.62 27.95 -8.74
N LEU A 167 3.25 26.69 -8.41
CA LEU A 167 3.61 25.51 -9.22
C LEU A 167 2.61 25.19 -10.35
N TYR A 168 1.32 25.57 -10.22
CA TYR A 168 0.33 25.39 -11.27
C TYR A 168 -0.84 26.37 -11.14
N SER A 169 -1.60 26.56 -12.20
CA SER A 169 -2.83 27.39 -12.21
C SER A 169 -4.07 26.51 -12.29
N HIS A 170 -5.07 26.78 -11.45
CA HIS A 170 -6.37 26.10 -11.52
C HIS A 170 -7.05 26.25 -12.90
N LYS A 171 -6.71 27.29 -13.68
CA LYS A 171 -7.19 27.48 -15.06
C LYS A 171 -6.71 26.37 -16.01
N ASP A 172 -5.58 25.74 -15.71
CA ASP A 172 -5.03 24.64 -16.54
C ASP A 172 -5.90 23.40 -16.46
N SER A 173 -6.67 23.23 -15.36
CA SER A 173 -7.60 22.12 -15.17
C SER A 173 -8.70 22.08 -16.25
N GLU A 174 -9.23 23.22 -16.67
CA GLU A 174 -10.24 23.28 -17.73
C GLU A 174 -9.70 22.75 -19.06
N GLY A 175 -8.51 23.21 -19.44
CA GLY A 175 -7.82 22.75 -20.66
C GLY A 175 -7.53 21.25 -20.61
N PHE A 176 -7.01 20.77 -19.49
CA PHE A 176 -6.76 19.35 -19.28
C PHE A 176 -8.04 18.51 -19.41
N ILE A 177 -9.12 18.88 -18.71
CA ILE A 177 -10.39 18.13 -18.72
C ILE A 177 -10.96 18.08 -20.14
N ASN A 178 -10.91 19.19 -20.87
CA ASN A 178 -11.42 19.26 -22.25
C ASN A 178 -10.67 18.30 -23.18
N LEU A 179 -9.34 18.26 -23.11
CA LEU A 179 -8.52 17.38 -23.95
C LEU A 179 -8.60 15.92 -23.51
N PHE A 180 -8.50 15.66 -22.20
CA PHE A 180 -8.54 14.31 -21.66
C PHE A 180 -9.90 13.64 -21.86
N GLY A 181 -10.98 14.41 -21.78
CA GLY A 181 -12.34 13.94 -22.03
C GLY A 181 -12.72 13.79 -23.51
N LEU A 182 -11.88 14.28 -24.45
CA LEU A 182 -12.21 14.30 -25.87
C LEU A 182 -12.49 12.92 -26.47
N PRO A 183 -11.72 11.83 -26.17
CA PRO A 183 -12.03 10.50 -26.68
C PRO A 183 -13.40 9.99 -26.22
N LEU A 184 -13.80 10.28 -24.97
CA LEU A 184 -15.12 9.91 -24.45
C LEU A 184 -16.24 10.68 -25.16
N LYS A 185 -16.02 11.97 -25.45
CA LYS A 185 -16.93 12.81 -26.22
C LYS A 185 -17.14 12.31 -27.65
N VAL A 186 -16.05 11.96 -28.33
CA VAL A 186 -16.07 11.34 -29.67
C VAL A 186 -16.82 10.01 -29.66
N ARG A 187 -16.55 9.16 -28.64
CA ARG A 187 -17.26 7.88 -28.46
C ARG A 187 -18.77 8.10 -28.26
N ALA A 188 -19.18 9.07 -27.45
CA ALA A 188 -20.58 9.38 -27.22
C ALA A 188 -21.27 9.87 -28.53
N MET A 189 -20.60 10.73 -29.29
CA MET A 189 -21.08 11.19 -30.59
C MET A 189 -21.24 10.00 -31.56
N MET A 190 -20.28 9.10 -31.62
CA MET A 190 -20.36 7.92 -32.47
C MET A 190 -21.53 7.00 -32.05
N LYS A 191 -21.74 6.78 -30.77
CA LYS A 191 -22.86 5.96 -30.26
C LYS A 191 -24.20 6.59 -30.65
N LYS A 192 -24.34 7.90 -30.42
CA LYS A 192 -25.56 8.66 -30.81
C LYS A 192 -25.83 8.56 -32.29
N LYS A 193 -24.82 8.77 -33.15
CA LYS A 193 -24.95 8.66 -34.61
C LYS A 193 -25.46 7.30 -35.08
N ASN A 194 -25.11 6.23 -34.36
CA ASN A 194 -25.45 4.84 -34.72
C ASN A 194 -26.60 4.27 -33.89
N GLY A 195 -27.34 5.09 -33.13
CA GLY A 195 -28.48 4.62 -32.31
C GLY A 195 -28.12 3.64 -31.19
N LEU A 196 -26.89 3.73 -30.66
CA LEU A 196 -26.37 2.88 -29.59
C LEU A 196 -26.42 3.57 -28.23
N ASP A 197 -26.95 4.74 -28.12
CA ASP A 197 -27.22 5.49 -26.89
C ASP A 197 -28.50 4.94 -26.24
N LYS A 198 -28.32 4.10 -25.23
CA LYS A 198 -29.40 3.66 -24.33
C LYS A 198 -29.27 4.41 -23.01
#